data_8534c48884ef747698107dd680f814b0
#
_entry.id   8534c48884ef747698107dd680f814b0
#
_cell.length_a   1.000
_cell.length_b   1.000
_cell.length_c   1.000
_cell.angle_alpha   90.00
_cell.angle_beta   90.00
_cell.angle_gamma   90.00
#
_symmetry.space_group_name_H-M   'P 1'
#
loop_
_entity.id
_entity.type
_entity.pdbx_description
1 polymer ?
#
loop_
_entity_poly.entity_id
_entity_poly.type
_entity_poly.pdbx_seq_one_letter_code
_entity_poly.pdbx_strand_id
1 'polypeptide(L)'
;MATPYQAPAYDENKYRQGINTSYYDQAIQKYTDQANLDRANQIGEAQKTQQTNLRNAYVNRLQNEKKLNQNLAMQGIRGGMTETSNLNLANQYGQAKASANTDYANSVNQINQNIDRNIFDYTNDMTSRAEEYRQNLAQAKWQAEREDQTNEVARQTEYWSNYYTNYYSGFSKKDAKNAVKALEKQLGKTSDPIARIKIEQAISGARARLGVIATK
;
A
#
# COMPACT_ATOMS: atom_id res chain seq x y z
N MET A 1 36.96 20.50 -21.82
CA MET A 1 35.77 20.76 -21.00
C MET A 1 35.68 19.62 -20.01
N ALA A 2 35.63 19.92 -18.70
CA ALA A 2 35.38 18.91 -17.70
C ALA A 2 33.93 18.40 -17.86
N THR A 3 33.75 17.08 -17.90
CA THR A 3 32.41 16.51 -17.84
C THR A 3 31.84 16.82 -16.47
N PRO A 4 30.69 17.50 -16.39
CA PRO A 4 30.08 17.79 -15.10
C PRO A 4 29.79 16.48 -14.36
N TYR A 5 29.98 16.50 -13.04
CA TYR A 5 29.59 15.37 -12.20
C TYR A 5 28.13 15.00 -12.48
N GLN A 6 27.89 13.79 -12.92
CA GLN A 6 26.55 13.25 -13.04
C GLN A 6 26.25 12.43 -11.79
N ALA A 7 25.27 12.89 -11.02
CA ALA A 7 24.75 12.10 -9.90
C ALA A 7 24.23 10.74 -10.42
N PRO A 8 24.37 9.66 -9.62
CA PRO A 8 23.83 8.36 -9.99
C PRO A 8 22.34 8.44 -10.34
N ALA A 9 21.94 7.67 -11.35
CA ALA A 9 20.52 7.54 -11.71
C ALA A 9 19.73 6.95 -10.53
N TYR A 10 18.44 7.27 -10.45
CA TYR A 10 17.55 6.68 -9.45
C TYR A 10 17.46 5.17 -9.65
N ASP A 11 17.85 4.40 -8.64
CA ASP A 11 17.65 2.95 -8.57
C ASP A 11 16.57 2.64 -7.54
N GLU A 12 15.37 2.40 -8.01
CA GLU A 12 14.20 2.12 -7.17
C GLU A 12 14.45 0.95 -6.22
N ASN A 13 15.07 -0.14 -6.70
CA ASN A 13 15.31 -1.32 -5.88
C ASN A 13 16.25 -1.04 -4.72
N LYS A 14 17.31 -0.25 -4.94
CA LYS A 14 18.26 0.16 -3.90
C LYS A 14 17.55 0.94 -2.78
N TYR A 15 16.74 1.93 -3.16
CA TYR A 15 16.15 2.87 -2.18
C TYR A 15 14.88 2.34 -1.51
N ARG A 16 14.23 1.34 -2.08
CA ARG A 16 13.08 0.65 -1.46
C ARG A 16 13.49 -0.33 -0.35
N GLN A 17 14.73 -0.79 -0.35
CA GLN A 17 15.21 -1.72 0.66
C GLN A 17 15.13 -1.13 2.08
N GLY A 18 14.65 -1.96 3.03
CA GLY A 18 14.54 -1.60 4.44
C GLY A 18 13.43 -0.61 4.78
N ILE A 19 12.55 -0.23 3.84
CA ILE A 19 11.36 0.55 4.15
C ILE A 19 10.33 -0.36 4.81
N ASN A 20 9.99 -0.05 6.06
CA ASN A 20 9.04 -0.83 6.83
C ASN A 20 7.61 -0.39 6.52
N THR A 21 6.78 -1.32 6.05
CA THR A 21 5.35 -1.14 5.77
C THR A 21 4.46 -1.99 6.68
N SER A 22 5.01 -2.62 7.71
CA SER A 22 4.27 -3.53 8.62
C SER A 22 3.07 -2.87 9.31
N TYR A 23 3.05 -1.55 9.43
CA TYR A 23 1.90 -0.80 9.95
C TYR A 23 0.64 -1.05 9.10
N TYR A 24 0.78 -1.07 7.78
CA TYR A 24 -0.34 -1.32 6.86
C TYR A 24 -0.83 -2.76 6.96
N ASP A 25 0.10 -3.73 7.08
CA ASP A 25 -0.24 -5.15 7.27
C ASP A 25 -1.02 -5.36 8.58
N GLN A 26 -0.59 -4.70 9.67
CA GLN A 26 -1.30 -4.72 10.94
C GLN A 26 -2.68 -4.06 10.87
N ALA A 27 -2.83 -2.98 10.09
CA ALA A 27 -4.11 -2.33 9.88
C ALA A 27 -5.08 -3.24 9.13
N ILE A 28 -4.61 -3.93 8.08
CA ILE A 28 -5.39 -4.92 7.33
C ILE A 28 -5.85 -6.05 8.26
N GLN A 29 -4.93 -6.59 9.07
CA GLN A 29 -5.26 -7.68 9.99
C GLN A 29 -6.34 -7.27 11.00
N LYS A 30 -6.17 -6.12 11.64
CA LYS A 30 -7.15 -5.59 12.62
C LYS A 30 -8.52 -5.38 12.00
N TYR A 31 -8.56 -4.81 10.79
CA TYR A 31 -9.82 -4.61 10.08
C TYR A 31 -10.48 -5.94 9.74
N THR A 32 -9.71 -6.91 9.25
CA THR A 32 -10.19 -8.26 8.91
C THR A 32 -10.75 -8.97 10.13
N ASP A 33 -10.07 -8.90 11.27
CA ASP A 33 -10.52 -9.50 12.52
C ASP A 33 -11.85 -8.87 12.98
N GLN A 34 -11.96 -7.54 12.94
CA GLN A 34 -13.19 -6.83 13.29
C GLN A 34 -14.35 -7.18 12.33
N ALA A 35 -14.08 -7.19 11.02
CA ALA A 35 -15.07 -7.54 10.01
C ALA A 35 -15.59 -8.98 10.17
N ASN A 36 -14.71 -9.92 10.56
CA ASN A 36 -15.12 -11.29 10.85
C ASN A 36 -15.96 -11.40 12.13
N LEU A 37 -15.68 -10.60 13.15
CA LEU A 37 -16.51 -10.50 14.35
C LEU A 37 -17.90 -9.95 14.00
N ASP A 38 -17.97 -8.91 13.19
CA ASP A 38 -19.21 -8.30 12.72
C ASP A 38 -20.01 -9.31 11.87
N ARG A 39 -19.34 -10.11 11.03
CA ARG A 39 -19.94 -11.21 10.27
C ARG A 39 -20.63 -12.21 11.20
N ALA A 40 -19.91 -12.68 12.22
CA ALA A 40 -20.44 -13.64 13.18
C ALA A 40 -21.66 -13.08 13.92
N ASN A 41 -21.65 -11.82 14.32
CA ASN A 41 -22.76 -11.15 14.98
C ASN A 41 -23.98 -11.04 14.06
N GLN A 42 -23.79 -10.59 12.80
CA GLN A 42 -24.89 -10.46 11.84
C GLN A 42 -25.51 -11.81 11.49
N ILE A 43 -24.70 -12.87 11.31
CA ILE A 43 -25.20 -14.22 11.08
C ILE A 43 -25.98 -14.71 12.31
N GLY A 44 -25.50 -14.43 13.52
CA GLY A 44 -26.23 -14.74 14.77
C GLY A 44 -27.60 -14.08 14.84
N GLU A 45 -27.72 -12.82 14.44
CA GLU A 45 -29.02 -12.13 14.37
C GLU A 45 -29.94 -12.70 13.28
N ALA A 46 -29.39 -13.02 12.11
CA ALA A 46 -30.17 -13.70 11.05
C ALA A 46 -30.68 -15.07 11.53
N GLN A 47 -29.90 -15.83 12.29
CA GLN A 47 -30.30 -17.09 12.88
C GLN A 47 -31.42 -16.94 13.91
N LYS A 48 -31.34 -15.92 14.80
CA LYS A 48 -32.43 -15.61 15.73
C LYS A 48 -33.73 -15.25 15.02
N THR A 49 -33.62 -14.48 13.93
CA THR A 49 -34.79 -14.14 13.09
C THR A 49 -35.41 -15.40 12.47
N GLN A 50 -34.58 -16.29 11.90
CA GLN A 50 -35.05 -17.57 11.37
C GLN A 50 -35.78 -18.39 12.45
N GLN A 51 -35.16 -18.55 13.64
CA GLN A 51 -35.78 -19.30 14.74
C GLN A 51 -37.12 -18.70 15.15
N THR A 52 -37.21 -17.37 15.21
CA THR A 52 -38.46 -16.67 15.52
C THR A 52 -39.54 -16.95 14.48
N ASN A 53 -39.18 -16.89 13.20
CA ASN A 53 -40.10 -17.17 12.09
C ASN A 53 -40.57 -18.63 12.12
N LEU A 54 -39.66 -19.56 12.35
CA LEU A 54 -40.02 -20.98 12.49
C LEU A 54 -40.97 -21.24 13.69
N ARG A 55 -40.70 -20.60 14.84
CA ARG A 55 -41.57 -20.68 16.01
C ARG A 55 -42.95 -20.09 15.72
N ASN A 56 -43.01 -18.94 15.08
CA ASN A 56 -44.28 -18.31 14.74
C ASN A 56 -45.08 -19.17 13.74
N ALA A 57 -44.42 -19.73 12.74
CA ALA A 57 -45.05 -20.65 11.81
C ALA A 57 -45.66 -21.89 12.52
N TYR A 58 -44.90 -22.44 13.48
CA TYR A 58 -45.39 -23.57 14.28
C TYR A 58 -46.59 -23.20 15.16
N VAL A 59 -46.51 -22.08 15.88
CA VAL A 59 -47.61 -21.59 16.74
C VAL A 59 -48.85 -21.32 15.92
N ASN A 60 -48.69 -20.65 14.76
CA ASN A 60 -49.80 -20.38 13.84
C ASN A 60 -50.46 -21.66 13.35
N ARG A 61 -49.68 -22.69 13.01
CA ARG A 61 -50.18 -24.00 12.64
C ARG A 61 -51.03 -24.58 13.75
N LEU A 62 -50.57 -24.61 14.99
CA LEU A 62 -51.30 -25.16 16.14
C LEU A 62 -52.63 -24.41 16.40
N GLN A 63 -52.57 -23.06 16.31
CA GLN A 63 -53.75 -22.24 16.49
C GLN A 63 -54.81 -22.47 15.40
N ASN A 64 -54.36 -22.56 14.13
CA ASN A 64 -55.22 -22.81 13.01
C ASN A 64 -55.82 -24.24 13.03
N GLU A 65 -55.00 -25.23 13.45
CA GLU A 65 -55.51 -26.61 13.64
C GLU A 65 -56.59 -26.67 14.73
N LYS A 66 -56.36 -25.99 15.87
CA LYS A 66 -57.37 -25.90 16.95
C LYS A 66 -58.66 -25.24 16.46
N LYS A 67 -58.57 -24.08 15.75
CA LYS A 67 -59.73 -23.39 15.19
C LYS A 67 -60.44 -24.22 14.17
N LEU A 68 -59.73 -24.92 13.30
CA LEU A 68 -60.30 -25.82 12.29
C LEU A 68 -61.08 -26.95 12.96
N ASN A 69 -60.49 -27.64 13.93
CA ASN A 69 -61.15 -28.72 14.65
C ASN A 69 -62.44 -28.27 15.37
N GLN A 70 -62.41 -27.06 15.98
CA GLN A 70 -63.60 -26.47 16.63
C GLN A 70 -64.68 -26.17 15.61
N ASN A 71 -64.34 -25.57 14.47
CA ASN A 71 -65.30 -25.24 13.41
C ASN A 71 -65.95 -26.51 12.78
N LEU A 72 -65.15 -27.51 12.49
CA LEU A 72 -65.62 -28.77 11.94
C LEU A 72 -66.55 -29.52 12.91
N ALA A 73 -66.21 -29.49 14.21
CA ALA A 73 -67.05 -30.08 15.25
C ALA A 73 -68.36 -29.37 15.36
N MET A 74 -68.44 -28.02 15.31
CA MET A 74 -69.63 -27.21 15.35
C MET A 74 -70.52 -27.47 14.12
N GLN A 75 -69.93 -27.76 12.95
CA GLN A 75 -70.68 -28.03 11.71
C GLN A 75 -71.06 -29.50 11.53
N GLY A 76 -70.69 -30.39 12.44
CA GLY A 76 -70.96 -31.82 12.34
C GLY A 76 -70.16 -32.54 11.23
N ILE A 77 -69.11 -31.89 10.68
CA ILE A 77 -68.36 -32.40 9.57
C ILE A 77 -67.28 -33.40 10.08
N ARG A 78 -67.25 -34.59 9.51
CA ARG A 78 -66.35 -35.66 9.82
C ARG A 78 -65.81 -36.30 8.53
N GLY A 79 -64.60 -36.91 8.54
CA GLY A 79 -64.10 -37.71 7.43
C GLY A 79 -63.25 -36.87 6.45
N GLY A 80 -63.29 -37.15 5.14
CA GLY A 80 -62.36 -36.66 4.12
C GLY A 80 -62.16 -35.14 4.02
N MET A 81 -63.12 -34.29 4.35
CA MET A 81 -62.98 -32.84 4.42
C MET A 81 -62.00 -32.40 5.55
N THR A 82 -62.05 -33.13 6.67
CA THR A 82 -61.09 -32.89 7.78
C THR A 82 -59.66 -33.19 7.37
N GLU A 83 -59.44 -34.28 6.64
CA GLU A 83 -58.16 -34.71 6.14
C GLU A 83 -57.55 -33.71 5.14
N THR A 84 -58.40 -33.27 4.17
CA THR A 84 -57.96 -32.25 3.18
C THR A 84 -57.58 -30.92 3.84
N SER A 85 -58.32 -30.47 4.84
CA SER A 85 -58.05 -29.22 5.57
C SER A 85 -56.81 -29.33 6.40
N ASN A 86 -56.55 -30.47 7.05
CA ASN A 86 -55.31 -30.73 7.79
C ASN A 86 -54.07 -30.80 6.86
N LEU A 87 -54.25 -31.40 5.66
CA LEU A 87 -53.19 -31.40 4.64
C LEU A 87 -52.84 -29.98 4.17
N ASN A 88 -53.84 -29.12 3.96
CA ASN A 88 -53.62 -27.72 3.59
C ASN A 88 -52.86 -26.97 4.69
N LEU A 89 -53.16 -27.17 5.96
CA LEU A 89 -52.40 -26.56 7.09
C LEU A 89 -50.99 -27.08 7.16
N ALA A 90 -50.77 -28.36 6.92
CA ALA A 90 -49.44 -28.94 6.85
C ALA A 90 -48.61 -28.35 5.69
N ASN A 91 -49.21 -28.16 4.51
CA ASN A 91 -48.55 -27.54 3.36
C ASN A 91 -48.20 -26.06 3.63
N GLN A 92 -49.11 -25.30 4.22
CA GLN A 92 -48.85 -23.90 4.61
C GLN A 92 -47.69 -23.80 5.60
N TYR A 93 -47.64 -24.69 6.60
CA TYR A 93 -46.50 -24.75 7.53
C TYR A 93 -45.20 -25.14 6.81
N GLY A 94 -45.25 -26.11 5.91
CA GLY A 94 -44.11 -26.53 5.08
C GLY A 94 -43.56 -25.37 4.26
N GLN A 95 -44.44 -24.59 3.62
CA GLN A 95 -44.07 -23.39 2.87
C GLN A 95 -43.43 -22.30 3.77
N ALA A 96 -44.05 -22.00 4.93
CA ALA A 96 -43.51 -21.02 5.86
C ALA A 96 -42.13 -21.41 6.40
N LYS A 97 -41.94 -22.73 6.67
CA LYS A 97 -40.64 -23.27 7.08
C LYS A 97 -39.60 -23.14 5.95
N ALA A 98 -39.99 -23.48 4.71
CA ALA A 98 -39.11 -23.36 3.55
C ALA A 98 -38.69 -21.89 3.31
N SER A 99 -39.65 -20.96 3.38
CA SER A 99 -39.37 -19.52 3.28
C SER A 99 -38.38 -19.05 4.35
N ALA A 100 -38.63 -19.36 5.62
CA ALA A 100 -37.74 -18.95 6.72
C ALA A 100 -36.31 -19.48 6.54
N ASN A 101 -36.14 -20.69 6.01
CA ASN A 101 -34.82 -21.26 5.71
C ASN A 101 -34.18 -20.58 4.51
N THR A 102 -34.93 -20.31 3.45
CA THR A 102 -34.41 -19.59 2.26
C THR A 102 -34.00 -18.16 2.60
N ASP A 103 -34.84 -17.45 3.37
CA ASP A 103 -34.55 -16.08 3.80
C ASP A 103 -33.27 -16.03 4.65
N TYR A 104 -33.07 -17.00 5.55
CA TYR A 104 -31.85 -17.12 6.31
C TYR A 104 -30.64 -17.38 5.40
N ALA A 105 -30.73 -18.34 4.48
CA ALA A 105 -29.62 -18.64 3.56
C ALA A 105 -29.26 -17.43 2.70
N ASN A 106 -30.24 -16.71 2.19
CA ASN A 106 -30.02 -15.49 1.43
C ASN A 106 -29.39 -14.40 2.27
N SER A 107 -29.83 -14.21 3.51
CA SER A 107 -29.22 -13.24 4.45
C SER A 107 -27.77 -13.58 4.73
N VAL A 108 -27.45 -14.84 5.01
CA VAL A 108 -26.06 -15.29 5.24
C VAL A 108 -25.18 -15.05 4.01
N ASN A 109 -25.69 -15.35 2.81
CA ASN A 109 -24.96 -15.11 1.57
C ASN A 109 -24.70 -13.61 1.36
N GLN A 110 -25.68 -12.74 1.59
CA GLN A 110 -25.52 -11.30 1.48
C GLN A 110 -24.53 -10.75 2.50
N ILE A 111 -24.58 -11.20 3.75
CA ILE A 111 -23.65 -10.83 4.82
C ILE A 111 -22.23 -11.20 4.39
N ASN A 112 -22.01 -12.44 3.96
CA ASN A 112 -20.70 -12.89 3.52
C ASN A 112 -20.16 -12.05 2.36
N GLN A 113 -20.96 -11.86 1.30
CA GLN A 113 -20.55 -11.07 0.13
C GLN A 113 -20.20 -9.63 0.49
N ASN A 114 -21.00 -9.00 1.36
CA ASN A 114 -20.75 -7.62 1.77
C ASN A 114 -19.46 -7.50 2.61
N ILE A 115 -19.27 -8.39 3.57
CA ILE A 115 -18.08 -8.38 4.43
C ILE A 115 -16.82 -8.71 3.62
N ASP A 116 -16.89 -9.72 2.73
CA ASP A 116 -15.74 -10.07 1.87
C ASP A 116 -15.36 -8.92 0.94
N ARG A 117 -16.35 -8.22 0.37
CA ARG A 117 -16.11 -7.03 -0.45
C ARG A 117 -15.44 -5.92 0.36
N ASN A 118 -15.94 -5.64 1.55
CA ASN A 118 -15.37 -4.59 2.42
C ASN A 118 -13.93 -4.92 2.83
N ILE A 119 -13.63 -6.18 3.15
CA ILE A 119 -12.25 -6.63 3.45
C ILE A 119 -11.36 -6.46 2.22
N PHE A 120 -11.85 -6.86 1.04
CA PHE A 120 -11.11 -6.72 -0.22
C PHE A 120 -10.80 -5.26 -0.54
N ASP A 121 -11.79 -4.38 -0.47
CA ASP A 121 -11.63 -2.96 -0.77
C ASP A 121 -10.66 -2.29 0.21
N TYR A 122 -10.80 -2.57 1.51
CA TYR A 122 -9.87 -2.06 2.51
C TYR A 122 -8.44 -2.57 2.31
N THR A 123 -8.27 -3.85 1.99
CA THR A 123 -6.95 -4.45 1.73
C THR A 123 -6.28 -3.80 0.53
N ASN A 124 -7.02 -3.58 -0.56
CA ASN A 124 -6.50 -2.92 -1.74
C ASN A 124 -6.09 -1.46 -1.47
N ASP A 125 -6.91 -0.71 -0.73
CA ASP A 125 -6.59 0.68 -0.34
C ASP A 125 -5.32 0.72 0.51
N MET A 126 -5.21 -0.11 1.53
CA MET A 126 -4.03 -0.16 2.40
C MET A 126 -2.77 -0.62 1.67
N THR A 127 -2.89 -1.59 0.76
CA THR A 127 -1.77 -2.04 -0.09
C THR A 127 -1.29 -0.93 -1.02
N SER A 128 -2.21 -0.19 -1.63
CA SER A 128 -1.89 0.96 -2.48
C SER A 128 -1.19 2.07 -1.70
N ARG A 129 -1.66 2.38 -0.50
CA ARG A 129 -1.04 3.37 0.40
C ARG A 129 0.35 2.93 0.87
N ALA A 130 0.54 1.64 1.15
CA ALA A 130 1.83 1.09 1.53
C ALA A 130 2.84 1.24 0.38
N GLU A 131 2.40 1.01 -0.84
CA GLU A 131 3.22 1.15 -2.04
C GLU A 131 3.57 2.62 -2.32
N GLU A 132 2.60 3.52 -2.24
CA GLU A 132 2.84 4.96 -2.37
C GLU A 132 3.81 5.48 -1.29
N TYR A 133 3.61 5.08 -0.04
CA TYR A 133 4.53 5.43 1.05
C TYR A 133 5.96 4.94 0.76
N ARG A 134 6.09 3.70 0.26
CA ARG A 134 7.38 3.11 -0.09
C ARG A 134 8.07 3.87 -1.22
N GLN A 135 7.33 4.26 -2.26
CA GLN A 135 7.85 5.06 -3.38
C GLN A 135 8.28 6.45 -2.92
N ASN A 136 7.44 7.16 -2.18
CA ASN A 136 7.73 8.50 -1.70
C ASN A 136 8.96 8.53 -0.80
N LEU A 137 9.10 7.56 0.11
CA LEU A 137 10.26 7.48 0.98
C LEU A 137 11.53 7.08 0.22
N ALA A 138 11.44 6.20 -0.78
CA ALA A 138 12.56 5.84 -1.64
C ALA A 138 13.07 7.05 -2.43
N GLN A 139 12.18 7.87 -2.99
CA GLN A 139 12.54 9.11 -3.68
C GLN A 139 13.17 10.13 -2.72
N ALA A 140 12.62 10.30 -1.52
CA ALA A 140 13.18 11.20 -0.52
C ALA A 140 14.61 10.79 -0.11
N LYS A 141 14.85 9.50 0.11
CA LYS A 141 16.20 8.97 0.39
C LYS A 141 17.18 9.24 -0.75
N TRP A 142 16.76 9.01 -1.99
CA TRP A 142 17.59 9.30 -3.16
C TRP A 142 17.92 10.78 -3.29
N GLN A 143 16.91 11.66 -3.09
CA GLN A 143 17.12 13.11 -3.14
C GLN A 143 18.10 13.58 -2.07
N ALA A 144 17.97 13.09 -0.84
CA ALA A 144 18.88 13.41 0.25
C ALA A 144 20.32 12.95 -0.05
N GLU A 145 20.50 11.70 -0.53
CA GLU A 145 21.82 11.20 -0.92
C GLU A 145 22.44 12.02 -2.06
N ARG A 146 21.62 12.39 -3.06
CA ARG A 146 22.08 13.24 -4.17
C ARG A 146 22.47 14.64 -3.70
N GLU A 147 21.72 15.25 -2.80
CA GLU A 147 22.04 16.56 -2.23
C GLU A 147 23.33 16.52 -1.43
N ASP A 148 23.52 15.51 -0.58
CA ASP A 148 24.75 15.30 0.18
C ASP A 148 25.97 15.14 -0.73
N GLN A 149 25.85 14.34 -1.80
CA GLN A 149 26.92 14.16 -2.78
C GLN A 149 27.23 15.47 -3.53
N THR A 150 26.20 16.23 -3.92
CA THR A 150 26.38 17.53 -4.58
C THR A 150 27.09 18.53 -3.67
N ASN A 151 26.68 18.59 -2.40
CA ASN A 151 27.29 19.45 -1.40
C ASN A 151 28.72 19.05 -1.11
N GLU A 152 29.04 17.75 -1.06
CA GLU A 152 30.40 17.27 -0.88
C GLU A 152 31.29 17.64 -2.07
N VAL A 153 30.80 17.44 -3.31
CA VAL A 153 31.51 17.85 -4.53
C VAL A 153 31.79 19.37 -4.52
N ALA A 154 30.80 20.18 -4.11
CA ALA A 154 30.97 21.63 -4.01
C ALA A 154 32.06 22.01 -2.98
N ARG A 155 32.00 21.41 -1.77
CA ARG A 155 33.01 21.64 -0.70
C ARG A 155 34.39 21.22 -1.14
N GLN A 156 34.55 20.07 -1.78
CA GLN A 156 35.83 19.60 -2.31
C GLN A 156 36.36 20.52 -3.41
N THR A 157 35.50 20.99 -4.29
CA THR A 157 35.86 21.92 -5.37
C THR A 157 36.41 23.22 -4.78
N GLU A 158 35.71 23.82 -3.83
CA GLU A 158 36.11 25.06 -3.18
C GLU A 158 37.43 24.91 -2.41
N TYR A 159 37.54 23.84 -1.60
CA TYR A 159 38.77 23.54 -0.84
C TYR A 159 39.97 23.42 -1.77
N TRP A 160 39.92 22.60 -2.80
CA TRP A 160 41.05 22.40 -3.71
C TRP A 160 41.30 23.62 -4.59
N SER A 161 40.30 24.41 -4.95
CA SER A 161 40.48 25.67 -5.65
C SER A 161 41.31 26.63 -4.86
N ASN A 162 40.95 26.86 -3.59
CA ASN A 162 41.70 27.74 -2.69
C ASN A 162 43.13 27.24 -2.43
N TYR A 163 43.29 25.93 -2.17
CA TYR A 163 44.57 25.33 -1.94
C TYR A 163 45.52 25.50 -3.13
N TYR A 164 45.06 25.15 -4.34
CA TYR A 164 45.97 25.21 -5.51
C TYR A 164 46.16 26.61 -6.04
N THR A 165 45.26 27.54 -5.87
CA THR A 165 45.46 28.96 -6.16
C THR A 165 46.63 29.49 -5.30
N ASN A 166 46.63 29.21 -4.01
CA ASN A 166 47.71 29.58 -3.12
C ASN A 166 49.03 28.85 -3.42
N TYR A 167 48.97 27.55 -3.67
CA TYR A 167 50.15 26.73 -3.95
C TYR A 167 50.91 27.21 -5.19
N TYR A 168 50.19 27.47 -6.30
CA TYR A 168 50.82 27.90 -7.55
C TYR A 168 51.16 29.39 -7.59
N SER A 169 50.71 30.20 -6.66
CA SER A 169 51.04 31.63 -6.60
C SER A 169 52.56 31.90 -6.56
N GLY A 170 53.33 31.01 -5.92
CA GLY A 170 54.79 31.08 -5.81
C GLY A 170 55.56 30.51 -7.01
N PHE A 171 54.89 29.89 -8.00
CA PHE A 171 55.56 29.23 -9.12
C PHE A 171 56.03 30.23 -10.18
N SER A 172 57.16 29.94 -10.85
CA SER A 172 57.49 30.60 -12.09
C SER A 172 56.49 30.26 -13.20
N LYS A 173 56.31 31.14 -14.19
CA LYS A 173 55.46 30.84 -15.36
C LYS A 173 55.87 29.57 -16.09
N LYS A 174 57.18 29.28 -16.16
CA LYS A 174 57.70 28.06 -16.77
C LYS A 174 57.26 26.80 -16.00
N ASP A 175 57.36 26.82 -14.67
CA ASP A 175 57.00 25.68 -13.82
C ASP A 175 55.50 25.46 -13.80
N ALA A 176 54.70 26.54 -13.74
CA ALA A 176 53.26 26.45 -13.87
C ALA A 176 52.80 25.84 -15.21
N LYS A 177 53.45 26.18 -16.34
CA LYS A 177 53.18 25.59 -17.65
C LYS A 177 53.52 24.10 -17.69
N ASN A 178 54.62 23.69 -17.07
CA ASN A 178 55.01 22.28 -16.96
C ASN A 178 54.01 21.49 -16.09
N ALA A 179 53.59 22.08 -14.98
CA ALA A 179 52.60 21.50 -14.08
C ALA A 179 51.26 21.26 -14.81
N VAL A 180 50.76 22.23 -15.58
CA VAL A 180 49.53 22.07 -16.38
C VAL A 180 49.62 20.86 -17.30
N LYS A 181 50.70 20.72 -18.08
CA LYS A 181 50.90 19.61 -19.00
C LYS A 181 50.91 18.24 -18.29
N ALA A 182 51.58 18.15 -17.14
CA ALA A 182 51.62 16.92 -16.36
C ALA A 182 50.26 16.55 -15.78
N LEU A 183 49.54 17.52 -15.24
CA LEU A 183 48.19 17.34 -14.66
C LEU A 183 47.15 16.97 -15.72
N GLU A 184 47.17 17.59 -16.90
CA GLU A 184 46.30 17.22 -18.01
C GLU A 184 46.51 15.76 -18.45
N LYS A 185 47.72 15.30 -18.50
CA LYS A 185 48.04 13.88 -18.76
C LYS A 185 47.52 12.95 -17.67
N GLN A 186 47.59 13.39 -16.40
CA GLN A 186 47.09 12.62 -15.28
C GLN A 186 45.56 12.60 -15.26
N LEU A 187 44.91 13.72 -15.60
CA LEU A 187 43.45 13.82 -15.68
C LEU A 187 42.87 12.81 -16.70
N GLY A 188 43.56 12.63 -17.85
CA GLY A 188 43.13 11.65 -18.87
C GLY A 188 43.21 10.19 -18.42
N LYS A 189 43.90 9.89 -17.30
CA LYS A 189 44.08 8.54 -16.76
C LYS A 189 43.24 8.28 -15.49
N THR A 190 42.61 9.31 -14.96
CA THR A 190 41.90 9.24 -13.68
C THR A 190 40.41 9.10 -13.90
N SER A 191 39.79 8.04 -13.39
CA SER A 191 38.35 7.77 -13.44
C SER A 191 37.64 8.14 -12.14
N ASP A 192 38.35 8.19 -11.02
CA ASP A 192 37.74 8.55 -9.72
C ASP A 192 37.27 10.01 -9.70
N PRO A 193 35.98 10.28 -9.39
CA PRO A 193 35.39 11.61 -9.46
C PRO A 193 36.07 12.64 -8.55
N ILE A 194 36.43 12.26 -7.32
CA ILE A 194 37.03 13.15 -6.33
C ILE A 194 38.50 13.47 -6.74
N ALA A 195 39.25 12.45 -7.18
CA ALA A 195 40.59 12.66 -7.69
C ALA A 195 40.58 13.54 -8.96
N ARG A 196 39.58 13.43 -9.82
CA ARG A 196 39.38 14.32 -10.99
C ARG A 196 39.18 15.77 -10.57
N ILE A 197 38.29 16.04 -9.61
CA ILE A 197 38.04 17.39 -9.07
C ILE A 197 39.35 17.99 -8.58
N LYS A 198 40.13 17.23 -7.79
CA LYS A 198 41.44 17.68 -7.26
C LYS A 198 42.39 18.07 -8.38
N ILE A 199 42.51 17.26 -9.44
CA ILE A 199 43.39 17.52 -10.58
C ILE A 199 42.91 18.73 -11.38
N GLU A 200 41.59 18.86 -11.62
CA GLU A 200 40.99 19.97 -12.32
C GLU A 200 41.21 21.32 -11.60
N GLN A 201 41.08 21.32 -10.28
CA GLN A 201 41.39 22.52 -9.47
C GLN A 201 42.89 22.84 -9.48
N ALA A 202 43.77 21.81 -9.49
CA ALA A 202 45.21 22.02 -9.64
C ALA A 202 45.57 22.63 -11.00
N ILE A 203 44.94 22.18 -12.09
CA ILE A 203 45.09 22.77 -13.44
C ILE A 203 44.61 24.22 -13.45
N SER A 204 43.45 24.50 -12.84
CA SER A 204 42.88 25.83 -12.76
C SER A 204 43.81 26.81 -12.00
N GLY A 205 44.33 26.40 -10.84
CA GLY A 205 45.30 27.21 -10.06
C GLY A 205 46.60 27.50 -10.82
N ALA A 206 47.17 26.48 -11.49
CA ALA A 206 48.34 26.63 -12.31
C ALA A 206 48.12 27.55 -13.54
N ARG A 207 46.96 27.48 -14.18
CA ARG A 207 46.53 28.37 -15.30
C ARG A 207 46.33 29.80 -14.83
N ALA A 208 45.72 30.00 -13.66
CA ALA A 208 45.57 31.34 -13.08
C ALA A 208 46.95 32.03 -12.91
N ARG A 209 48.00 31.31 -12.49
CA ARG A 209 49.40 31.82 -12.41
C ARG A 209 49.95 32.22 -13.78
N LEU A 210 49.51 31.59 -14.85
CA LEU A 210 49.92 31.96 -16.23
C LEU A 210 49.19 33.19 -16.76
N GLY A 211 48.17 33.70 -16.08
CA GLY A 211 47.31 34.77 -16.53
C GLY A 211 46.32 34.31 -17.62
N VAL A 212 46.10 32.99 -17.78
CA VAL A 212 45.10 32.43 -18.67
C VAL A 212 43.81 32.34 -17.89
N ILE A 213 42.90 33.28 -18.10
CA ILE A 213 41.56 33.23 -17.56
C ILE A 213 40.86 32.04 -18.19
N ALA A 214 40.35 31.11 -17.36
CA ALA A 214 39.52 30.00 -17.83
C ALA A 214 38.25 30.61 -18.42
N THR A 215 38.15 30.64 -19.75
CA THR A 215 36.83 30.89 -20.40
C THR A 215 35.92 29.75 -20.00
N LYS A 216 34.81 30.10 -19.35
CA LYS A 216 33.72 29.21 -18.91
C LYS A 216 33.12 28.47 -20.06
#